data_e4f738093d86f0957ab264ce69e005fe
#
_entry.id   e4f738093d86f0957ab264ce69e005fe
#
_cell.length_a   1.000
_cell.length_b   1.000
_cell.length_c   1.000
_cell.angle_alpha   90.00
_cell.angle_beta   90.00
_cell.angle_gamma   90.00
#
_symmetry.space_group_name_H-M   'P 1'
#
loop_
_entity.id
_entity.type
_entity.pdbx_description
1 polymer ?
#
loop_
_entity_poly.entity_id
_entity_poly.type
_entity_poly.pdbx_seq_one_letter_code
_entity_poly.pdbx_strand_id
1 'polypeptide(L)'
;MAADVDKRIPEDKKACLGEDERLDKSQGGERPSPGRSKRSWIIGAMSTLLMFIIVPLLAFGYTYYQDSQLLKRHEVALKALGTEGLFLFSSLDTNHDLYLSPEEFKLVAEKLTGISPPADFEEEVTHDPNGETLTLEAKMQPLQLDTMTKSKDGFLGVTHSSLSGLRSWQSPAVPSMSFSASQFRAFLPPKNKGEVGDTWWVIQSELNIFTGYLPNNRYHPPAPRGKEVLIHSLLSMFHLRPFIKSRFAPQGTVACIRAASDFYLDIVFRIHAEFQLNDVPDFPFWFTPGQFTGNIILSRDSSHVRQFTLYVPNDRTLNVDMEWLYGATENSNMEVDIGYLPQMELQAAGPSTPSFIQDEEGNIIDSRGGGSDPIQFVFEDIHWTSEISREEAARRLEVTFYPFKKVSYLPFSEAFQRAQEESKLVHSILLWGALDDQSCXGSGRTLRETVLESSPVLALLNQSFVSSWSLVKELEDMQANKQNPVESQRARLHLENYNFPVEMMVALPNGTIVHHINANYFLDQTSMKPEEEAATFSFSGGFEDPSTATYINFLKEGLEKAKEHLAQ
;
A
#
# COMPACT_ATOMS: atom_id res chain seq x y z
N MET A 1 -1.19 -52.47 -3.15
CA MET A 1 0.16 -52.90 -3.55
C MET A 1 1.09 -51.69 -3.44
N ALA A 2 1.82 -51.65 -2.35
CA ALA A 2 2.77 -50.60 -2.06
C ALA A 2 4.16 -51.04 -2.53
N ALA A 3 4.84 -50.21 -3.24
CA ALA A 3 6.24 -50.42 -3.61
C ALA A 3 7.07 -49.43 -2.81
N ASP A 4 7.87 -50.00 -1.93
CA ASP A 4 8.82 -49.32 -1.07
C ASP A 4 10.09 -49.06 -1.85
N VAL A 5 10.53 -47.82 -1.89
CA VAL A 5 11.83 -47.49 -2.48
C VAL A 5 12.67 -46.77 -1.43
N ASP A 6 13.50 -47.55 -0.83
CA ASP A 6 14.52 -47.14 0.15
C ASP A 6 15.69 -46.51 -0.63
N LYS A 7 15.97 -45.25 -0.40
CA LYS A 7 17.19 -44.60 -0.90
C LYS A 7 18.05 -44.13 0.27
N ARG A 8 19.11 -44.86 0.48
CA ARG A 8 20.14 -44.55 1.48
C ARG A 8 21.00 -43.38 1.02
N ILE A 9 21.22 -42.46 1.91
CA ILE A 9 22.13 -41.31 1.71
C ILE A 9 23.53 -41.77 2.23
N PRO A 10 24.61 -41.61 1.49
CA PRO A 10 25.93 -41.97 2.01
C PRO A 10 26.45 -40.92 3.00
N GLU A 11 26.99 -41.42 4.10
CA GLU A 11 27.67 -40.62 5.11
C GLU A 11 29.06 -40.19 4.60
N ASP A 12 29.32 -38.92 4.71
CA ASP A 12 30.65 -38.40 4.40
C ASP A 12 31.60 -38.52 5.58
N LYS A 13 32.79 -38.90 5.27
CA LYS A 13 33.85 -39.18 6.23
C LYS A 13 34.44 -37.91 6.84
N LYS A 14 34.52 -37.92 8.15
CA LYS A 14 35.31 -36.94 8.91
C LYS A 14 36.79 -37.16 8.65
N ALA A 15 37.46 -36.10 8.28
CA ALA A 15 38.93 -36.08 8.24
C ALA A 15 39.46 -35.67 9.61
N CYS A 16 40.28 -36.51 10.17
CA CYS A 16 40.95 -36.22 11.43
C CYS A 16 42.18 -35.35 11.22
N LEU A 17 42.26 -34.31 11.99
CA LEU A 17 43.49 -33.53 12.11
C LEU A 17 44.39 -34.20 13.13
N GLY A 18 45.60 -34.49 12.68
CA GLY A 18 46.64 -34.96 13.56
C GLY A 18 47.54 -33.83 14.02
N GLU A 19 47.63 -33.71 15.32
CA GLU A 19 48.61 -32.85 15.97
C GLU A 19 49.97 -33.49 15.87
N ASP A 20 51.01 -32.67 15.64
CA ASP A 20 52.28 -32.97 16.27
C ASP A 20 53.11 -31.74 16.51
N GLU A 21 53.42 -31.55 17.76
CA GLU A 21 54.39 -30.62 18.29
C GLU A 21 55.82 -31.16 18.11
N ARG A 22 56.73 -30.27 17.86
CA ARG A 22 57.98 -30.30 18.65
C ARG A 22 58.79 -29.04 18.53
N LEU A 23 59.07 -28.49 19.66
CA LEU A 23 60.05 -27.50 19.98
C LEU A 23 61.48 -27.99 19.65
N ASP A 24 62.26 -27.12 19.05
CA ASP A 24 63.69 -27.18 19.36
C ASP A 24 64.29 -25.77 19.42
N LYS A 25 64.93 -25.51 20.52
CA LYS A 25 65.67 -24.31 20.78
C LYS A 25 67.10 -24.48 20.25
N SER A 26 67.52 -23.53 19.43
CA SER A 26 68.96 -23.29 19.32
C SER A 26 69.19 -21.80 19.22
N GLN A 27 69.83 -21.27 20.21
CA GLN A 27 70.37 -19.91 20.23
C GLN A 27 71.57 -19.83 19.22
N GLY A 28 71.42 -18.91 18.31
CA GLY A 28 72.57 -18.52 17.49
C GLY A 28 72.41 -17.06 17.18
N GLY A 29 73.16 -16.27 17.91
CA GLY A 29 73.16 -14.83 17.69
C GLY A 29 73.95 -14.46 16.46
N GLU A 30 73.24 -13.88 15.48
CA GLU A 30 73.91 -13.18 14.40
C GLU A 30 73.49 -11.74 14.38
N ARG A 31 74.53 -10.88 14.29
CA ARG A 31 74.31 -9.42 14.22
C ARG A 31 73.61 -9.04 12.92
N PRO A 32 72.67 -8.14 12.93
CA PRO A 32 72.00 -7.70 11.68
C PRO A 32 73.03 -6.88 10.84
N SER A 33 73.16 -7.24 9.60
CA SER A 33 73.92 -6.45 8.64
C SER A 33 73.11 -5.18 8.28
N PRO A 34 73.75 -4.03 8.20
CA PRO A 34 73.07 -2.75 8.00
C PRO A 34 72.84 -2.47 6.51
N GLY A 35 72.15 -3.30 5.81
CA GLY A 35 71.91 -3.08 4.37
C GLY A 35 70.58 -3.59 3.89
N ARG A 36 69.88 -4.35 4.77
CA ARG A 36 68.60 -4.99 4.39
C ARG A 36 67.37 -4.21 4.75
N SER A 37 67.46 -3.25 5.64
CA SER A 37 66.25 -2.57 6.19
C SER A 37 65.54 -1.68 5.15
N LYS A 38 66.29 -0.97 4.32
CA LYS A 38 65.72 -0.06 3.32
C LYS A 38 65.07 -0.82 2.16
N ARG A 39 65.67 -1.91 1.67
CA ARG A 39 65.10 -2.73 0.59
C ARG A 39 63.83 -3.46 1.05
N SER A 40 63.82 -4.03 2.25
CA SER A 40 62.66 -4.73 2.77
C SER A 40 61.54 -3.74 3.11
N TRP A 41 61.89 -2.50 3.56
CA TRP A 41 60.91 -1.44 3.82
C TRP A 41 60.29 -0.95 2.52
N ILE A 42 61.07 -0.74 1.47
CA ILE A 42 60.61 -0.35 0.12
C ILE A 42 59.71 -1.43 -0.47
N ILE A 43 60.11 -2.71 -0.38
CA ILE A 43 59.33 -3.86 -0.85
C ILE A 43 58.01 -3.94 -0.07
N GLY A 44 58.03 -3.75 1.26
CA GLY A 44 56.86 -3.71 2.10
C GLY A 44 55.95 -2.54 1.76
N ALA A 45 56.52 -1.35 1.55
CA ALA A 45 55.75 -0.14 1.17
C ALA A 45 55.15 -0.31 -0.24
N MET A 46 55.89 -0.87 -1.20
CA MET A 46 55.39 -1.15 -2.53
C MET A 46 54.29 -2.23 -2.50
N SER A 47 54.47 -3.24 -1.65
CA SER A 47 53.48 -4.33 -1.49
C SER A 47 52.18 -3.78 -0.89
N THR A 48 52.25 -2.93 0.14
CA THR A 48 51.08 -2.27 0.73
C THR A 48 50.42 -1.33 -0.26
N LEU A 49 51.18 -0.55 -1.01
CA LEU A 49 50.65 0.34 -2.05
C LEU A 49 49.94 -0.47 -3.14
N LEU A 50 50.53 -1.58 -3.55
CA LEU A 50 49.96 -2.49 -4.54
C LEU A 50 48.62 -3.08 -4.03
N MET A 51 48.57 -3.44 -2.74
CA MET A 51 47.35 -3.94 -2.11
C MET A 51 46.25 -2.86 -2.09
N PHE A 52 46.61 -1.59 -1.82
CA PHE A 52 45.68 -0.49 -1.86
C PHE A 52 45.09 -0.21 -3.26
N ILE A 53 45.78 -0.68 -4.30
CA ILE A 53 45.28 -0.55 -5.69
C ILE A 53 44.52 -1.81 -6.11
N ILE A 54 45.06 -3.00 -5.81
CA ILE A 54 44.46 -4.28 -6.24
C ILE A 54 43.13 -4.54 -5.55
N VAL A 55 43.02 -4.29 -4.23
CA VAL A 55 41.80 -4.58 -3.48
C VAL A 55 40.61 -3.73 -4.00
N PRO A 56 40.78 -2.41 -4.20
CA PRO A 56 39.67 -1.65 -4.81
C PRO A 56 39.35 -2.06 -6.24
N LEU A 57 40.37 -2.43 -7.04
CA LEU A 57 40.16 -2.91 -8.41
C LEU A 57 39.39 -4.23 -8.43
N LEU A 58 39.72 -5.15 -7.52
CA LEU A 58 39.01 -6.42 -7.40
C LEU A 58 37.59 -6.20 -6.89
N ALA A 59 37.42 -5.30 -5.91
CA ALA A 59 36.09 -4.93 -5.39
C ALA A 59 35.24 -4.29 -6.49
N PHE A 60 35.83 -3.38 -7.28
CA PHE A 60 35.16 -2.73 -8.40
C PHE A 60 34.79 -3.77 -9.48
N GLY A 61 35.72 -4.66 -9.83
CA GLY A 61 35.46 -5.73 -10.80
C GLY A 61 34.35 -6.68 -10.34
N TYR A 62 34.36 -7.01 -9.05
CA TYR A 62 33.34 -7.87 -8.47
C TYR A 62 31.96 -7.16 -8.49
N THR A 63 31.91 -5.91 -8.10
CA THR A 63 30.67 -5.10 -8.13
C THR A 63 30.14 -4.99 -9.57
N TYR A 64 31.02 -4.69 -10.51
CA TYR A 64 30.69 -4.58 -11.93
C TYR A 64 30.11 -5.91 -12.46
N TYR A 65 30.74 -7.03 -12.07
CA TYR A 65 30.28 -8.36 -12.46
C TYR A 65 28.88 -8.65 -11.90
N GLN A 66 28.65 -8.33 -10.61
CA GLN A 66 27.36 -8.52 -9.96
C GLN A 66 26.26 -7.67 -10.65
N ASP A 67 26.56 -6.41 -10.92
CA ASP A 67 25.62 -5.51 -11.59
C ASP A 67 25.30 -6.02 -13.01
N SER A 68 26.30 -6.51 -13.72
CA SER A 68 26.13 -7.09 -15.06
C SER A 68 25.21 -8.32 -15.03
N GLN A 69 25.36 -9.17 -14.00
CA GLN A 69 24.51 -10.36 -13.83
C GLN A 69 23.07 -9.96 -13.52
N LEU A 70 22.87 -8.94 -12.67
CA LEU A 70 21.54 -8.43 -12.35
C LEU A 70 20.83 -7.86 -13.58
N LEU A 71 21.57 -7.12 -14.41
CA LEU A 71 21.02 -6.57 -15.66
C LEU A 71 20.56 -7.68 -16.61
N LYS A 72 21.37 -8.73 -16.74
CA LYS A 72 21.02 -9.89 -17.58
C LYS A 72 19.78 -10.60 -17.05
N ARG A 73 19.69 -10.78 -15.74
CA ARG A 73 18.52 -11.40 -15.10
C ARG A 73 17.26 -10.55 -15.33
N HIS A 74 17.40 -9.26 -15.18
CA HIS A 74 16.27 -8.33 -15.40
C HIS A 74 15.77 -8.41 -16.84
N GLU A 75 16.68 -8.43 -17.79
CA GLU A 75 16.36 -8.55 -19.22
C GLU A 75 15.62 -9.87 -19.51
N VAL A 76 16.14 -10.97 -18.97
CA VAL A 76 15.51 -12.29 -19.12
C VAL A 76 14.10 -12.27 -18.50
N ALA A 77 13.98 -11.71 -17.31
CA ALA A 77 12.69 -11.61 -16.60
C ALA A 77 11.68 -10.76 -17.39
N LEU A 78 12.13 -9.60 -17.89
CA LEU A 78 11.25 -8.72 -18.68
C LEU A 78 10.79 -9.41 -19.97
N LYS A 79 11.69 -10.09 -20.63
CA LYS A 79 11.41 -10.82 -21.88
C LYS A 79 10.43 -11.97 -21.65
N ALA A 80 10.60 -12.68 -20.52
CA ALA A 80 9.79 -13.86 -20.20
C ALA A 80 8.41 -13.47 -19.64
N LEU A 81 8.33 -12.42 -18.85
CA LEU A 81 7.16 -12.08 -18.04
C LEU A 81 6.38 -10.88 -18.58
N GLY A 82 7.00 -10.04 -19.39
CA GLY A 82 6.42 -8.77 -19.79
C GLY A 82 6.41 -7.77 -18.63
N THR A 83 5.88 -6.59 -18.88
CA THR A 83 5.88 -5.50 -17.89
C THR A 83 5.05 -5.84 -16.65
N GLU A 84 3.85 -6.38 -16.85
CA GLU A 84 2.95 -6.72 -15.75
C GLU A 84 3.48 -7.89 -14.93
N GLY A 85 4.00 -8.92 -15.62
CA GLY A 85 4.58 -10.08 -14.94
C GLY A 85 5.84 -9.72 -14.17
N LEU A 86 6.67 -8.85 -14.75
CA LEU A 86 7.87 -8.36 -14.07
C LEU A 86 7.50 -7.52 -12.83
N PHE A 87 6.44 -6.71 -12.93
CA PHE A 87 5.95 -5.96 -11.78
C PHE A 87 5.53 -6.91 -10.64
N LEU A 88 4.78 -7.96 -10.98
CA LEU A 88 4.37 -8.97 -9.99
C LEU A 88 5.59 -9.66 -9.39
N PHE A 89 6.54 -10.08 -10.23
CA PHE A 89 7.78 -10.72 -9.79
C PHE A 89 8.55 -9.81 -8.81
N SER A 90 8.72 -8.55 -9.20
CA SER A 90 9.47 -7.57 -8.42
C SER A 90 8.80 -7.25 -7.08
N SER A 91 7.47 -7.36 -7.01
CA SER A 91 6.75 -7.12 -5.76
C SER A 91 6.88 -8.29 -4.79
N LEU A 92 7.25 -9.47 -5.27
CA LEU A 92 7.54 -10.64 -4.44
C LEU A 92 9.01 -10.70 -4.05
N ASP A 93 9.88 -10.22 -4.93
CA ASP A 93 11.33 -10.19 -4.75
C ASP A 93 11.71 -9.06 -3.80
N THR A 94 11.66 -9.35 -2.51
CA THR A 94 11.84 -8.34 -1.45
C THR A 94 13.28 -7.87 -1.29
N ASN A 95 14.23 -8.71 -1.67
CA ASN A 95 15.67 -8.38 -1.57
C ASN A 95 16.24 -7.87 -2.90
N HIS A 96 15.41 -7.86 -3.96
CA HIS A 96 15.75 -7.33 -5.29
C HIS A 96 16.97 -8.03 -5.93
N ASP A 97 17.09 -9.36 -5.71
CA ASP A 97 18.17 -10.13 -6.32
C ASP A 97 17.75 -10.81 -7.64
N LEU A 98 16.50 -10.60 -8.05
CA LEU A 98 15.90 -11.16 -9.26
C LEU A 98 15.79 -12.69 -9.23
N TYR A 99 15.72 -13.25 -8.03
CA TYR A 99 15.31 -14.62 -7.75
C TYR A 99 14.14 -14.58 -6.77
N LEU A 100 13.28 -15.59 -6.82
CA LEU A 100 12.25 -15.75 -5.80
C LEU A 100 12.65 -16.92 -4.91
N SER A 101 13.01 -16.62 -3.69
CA SER A 101 13.25 -17.63 -2.67
C SER A 101 11.96 -18.35 -2.30
N PRO A 102 12.02 -19.54 -1.69
CA PRO A 102 10.80 -20.19 -1.20
C PRO A 102 10.00 -19.32 -0.23
N GLU A 103 10.68 -18.53 0.58
CA GLU A 103 10.03 -17.63 1.55
C GLU A 103 9.24 -16.51 0.85
N GLU A 104 9.82 -15.94 -0.19
CA GLU A 104 9.17 -14.90 -0.99
C GLU A 104 8.03 -15.47 -1.83
N PHE A 105 8.21 -16.67 -2.39
CA PHE A 105 7.18 -17.34 -3.18
C PHE A 105 6.03 -17.88 -2.33
N LYS A 106 6.23 -18.04 -1.02
CA LYS A 106 5.27 -18.64 -0.09
C LYS A 106 3.87 -18.02 -0.21
N LEU A 107 3.79 -16.68 -0.26
CA LEU A 107 2.51 -15.96 -0.35
C LEU A 107 1.70 -16.36 -1.60
N VAL A 108 2.40 -16.53 -2.72
CA VAL A 108 1.78 -16.94 -3.98
C VAL A 108 1.40 -18.42 -3.91
N ALA A 109 2.29 -19.24 -3.37
CA ALA A 109 2.07 -20.68 -3.27
C ALA A 109 0.81 -20.99 -2.44
N GLU A 110 0.63 -20.28 -1.33
CA GLU A 110 -0.55 -20.43 -0.48
C GLU A 110 -1.84 -20.12 -1.26
N LYS A 111 -1.81 -19.04 -2.05
CA LYS A 111 -2.98 -18.63 -2.84
C LYS A 111 -3.26 -19.61 -3.98
N LEU A 112 -2.22 -20.11 -4.62
CA LEU A 112 -2.37 -21.05 -5.74
C LEU A 112 -2.84 -22.43 -5.29
N THR A 113 -2.35 -22.91 -4.17
CA THR A 113 -2.68 -24.25 -3.68
C THR A 113 -3.92 -24.28 -2.78
N GLY A 114 -4.29 -23.14 -2.22
CA GLY A 114 -5.34 -23.06 -1.20
C GLY A 114 -4.93 -23.68 0.14
N ILE A 115 -3.67 -24.04 0.27
CA ILE A 115 -3.13 -24.64 1.51
C ILE A 115 -2.38 -23.52 2.25
N SER A 116 -2.93 -23.11 3.38
CA SER A 116 -2.23 -22.22 4.29
C SER A 116 -1.44 -23.06 5.28
N PRO A 117 -0.13 -22.81 5.43
CA PRO A 117 0.61 -23.47 6.52
C PRO A 117 0.01 -23.08 7.85
N PRO A 118 0.14 -23.91 8.88
CA PRO A 118 -0.38 -23.55 10.20
C PRO A 118 0.21 -22.22 10.63
N ALA A 119 -0.67 -21.31 11.01
CA ALA A 119 -0.26 -19.98 11.46
C ALA A 119 0.39 -20.13 12.83
N ASP A 120 1.71 -20.15 12.86
CA ASP A 120 2.47 -20.30 14.10
C ASP A 120 2.30 -19.09 15.03
N PHE A 121 1.67 -18.01 14.58
CA PHE A 121 1.73 -16.75 15.31
C PHE A 121 0.48 -15.86 15.27
N GLU A 122 -0.63 -16.30 14.69
CA GLU A 122 -1.85 -15.52 14.83
C GLU A 122 -2.57 -15.97 16.10
N GLU A 123 -2.46 -15.17 17.15
CA GLU A 123 -3.27 -15.33 18.35
C GLU A 123 -4.73 -15.29 17.94
N GLU A 124 -5.45 -16.38 18.12
CA GLU A 124 -6.90 -16.36 18.00
C GLU A 124 -7.41 -15.31 18.99
N VAL A 125 -8.15 -14.33 18.47
CA VAL A 125 -8.78 -13.33 19.33
C VAL A 125 -9.86 -14.05 20.11
N THR A 126 -9.54 -14.44 21.35
CA THR A 126 -10.46 -15.18 22.19
C THR A 126 -11.62 -14.27 22.60
N HIS A 127 -12.81 -14.70 22.25
CA HIS A 127 -14.05 -14.04 22.64
C HIS A 127 -14.32 -14.32 24.12
N ASP A 128 -14.47 -13.27 24.93
CA ASP A 128 -14.87 -13.37 26.32
C ASP A 128 -16.39 -13.20 26.42
N PRO A 129 -17.15 -14.29 26.63
CA PRO A 129 -18.61 -14.16 26.68
C PRO A 129 -19.11 -13.40 27.90
N ASN A 130 -18.30 -13.25 28.95
CA ASN A 130 -18.65 -12.54 30.18
C ASN A 130 -18.14 -11.11 30.22
N GLY A 131 -17.45 -10.67 29.18
CA GLY A 131 -16.90 -9.34 29.09
C GLY A 131 -17.94 -8.30 28.67
N GLU A 132 -17.47 -7.06 28.54
CA GLU A 132 -18.30 -5.98 28.06
C GLU A 132 -18.71 -6.16 26.60
N THR A 133 -19.85 -5.59 26.24
CA THR A 133 -20.33 -5.56 24.85
C THR A 133 -20.42 -4.13 24.35
N LEU A 134 -20.13 -3.95 23.05
CA LEU A 134 -20.23 -2.69 22.32
C LEU A 134 -21.27 -2.86 21.23
N THR A 135 -22.25 -1.98 21.19
CA THR A 135 -23.25 -2.00 20.12
C THR A 135 -22.90 -0.94 19.08
N LEU A 136 -22.79 -1.38 17.83
CA LEU A 136 -22.53 -0.51 16.68
C LEU A 136 -23.78 -0.35 15.84
N GLU A 137 -23.98 0.85 15.33
CA GLU A 137 -25.05 1.20 14.40
C GLU A 137 -24.43 1.52 13.04
N ALA A 138 -25.03 0.97 11.98
CA ALA A 138 -24.64 1.23 10.60
C ALA A 138 -25.58 2.25 9.98
N LYS A 139 -25.00 3.26 9.32
CA LYS A 139 -25.74 4.26 8.56
C LYS A 139 -25.19 4.30 7.14
N MET A 140 -26.09 4.35 6.16
CA MET A 140 -25.70 4.36 4.77
C MET A 140 -26.72 5.16 3.96
N GLN A 141 -26.20 6.00 3.06
CA GLN A 141 -26.95 6.57 1.95
C GLN A 141 -26.36 5.96 0.68
N PRO A 142 -27.19 5.42 -0.21
CA PRO A 142 -26.67 4.70 -1.37
C PRO A 142 -25.91 5.60 -2.34
N LEU A 143 -25.12 4.98 -3.19
CA LEU A 143 -24.39 5.68 -4.24
C LEU A 143 -25.35 6.56 -5.05
N GLN A 144 -24.95 7.80 -5.31
CA GLN A 144 -25.68 8.70 -6.21
C GLN A 144 -25.36 8.30 -7.65
N LEU A 145 -26.30 7.56 -8.25
CA LEU A 145 -26.11 6.95 -9.57
C LEU A 145 -25.85 7.98 -10.67
N ASP A 146 -26.34 9.20 -10.52
CA ASP A 146 -26.13 10.30 -11.48
C ASP A 146 -24.68 10.82 -11.46
N THR A 147 -23.88 10.45 -10.45
CA THR A 147 -22.46 10.81 -10.39
C THR A 147 -21.57 9.82 -11.14
N MET A 148 -22.08 8.66 -11.51
CA MET A 148 -21.32 7.65 -12.25
C MET A 148 -20.90 8.22 -13.59
N THR A 149 -19.59 8.24 -13.84
CA THR A 149 -19.02 9.02 -14.95
C THR A 149 -19.27 8.40 -16.33
N LYS A 150 -19.17 7.08 -16.45
CA LYS A 150 -19.42 6.39 -17.74
C LYS A 150 -20.86 6.03 -17.94
N SER A 151 -21.55 5.60 -16.89
CA SER A 151 -22.97 5.24 -16.98
C SER A 151 -23.83 6.44 -17.38
N LYS A 152 -23.38 7.64 -17.03
CA LYS A 152 -24.03 8.91 -17.39
C LYS A 152 -24.03 9.11 -18.91
N ASP A 153 -22.99 8.66 -19.60
CA ASP A 153 -22.87 8.78 -21.07
C ASP A 153 -23.64 7.65 -21.81
N GLY A 154 -24.26 6.76 -21.04
CA GLY A 154 -25.16 5.77 -21.59
C GLY A 154 -24.53 4.52 -22.21
N PHE A 155 -23.26 4.27 -21.93
CA PHE A 155 -22.59 3.10 -22.52
C PHE A 155 -23.29 1.79 -22.17
N LEU A 156 -23.61 1.58 -20.87
CA LEU A 156 -24.43 0.47 -20.42
C LEU A 156 -25.76 0.93 -19.86
N GLY A 157 -25.82 2.17 -19.41
CA GLY A 157 -26.96 2.73 -18.66
C GLY A 157 -27.04 2.18 -17.25
N VAL A 158 -27.57 2.96 -16.34
CA VAL A 158 -27.75 2.54 -14.94
C VAL A 158 -28.79 1.43 -14.79
N THR A 159 -29.55 1.11 -15.86
CA THR A 159 -30.54 0.04 -15.85
C THR A 159 -29.98 -1.33 -16.28
N HIS A 160 -28.71 -1.39 -16.74
CA HIS A 160 -28.12 -2.64 -17.18
C HIS A 160 -28.13 -3.70 -16.06
N SER A 161 -28.33 -4.96 -16.43
CA SER A 161 -28.43 -6.08 -15.47
C SER A 161 -27.17 -6.26 -14.61
N SER A 162 -25.98 -5.90 -15.15
CA SER A 162 -24.73 -5.95 -14.38
C SER A 162 -24.72 -5.02 -13.16
N LEU A 163 -25.60 -4.01 -13.16
CA LEU A 163 -25.70 -3.04 -12.07
C LEU A 163 -26.82 -3.39 -11.08
N SER A 164 -27.42 -4.58 -11.18
CA SER A 164 -28.55 -4.99 -10.34
C SER A 164 -28.21 -4.97 -8.84
N GLY A 165 -27.04 -5.49 -8.47
CA GLY A 165 -26.58 -5.52 -7.08
C GLY A 165 -26.38 -4.11 -6.51
N LEU A 166 -25.87 -3.20 -7.33
CA LEU A 166 -25.71 -1.81 -6.93
C LEU A 166 -27.08 -1.13 -6.72
N ARG A 167 -28.01 -1.31 -7.66
CA ARG A 167 -29.34 -0.69 -7.57
C ARG A 167 -30.14 -1.20 -6.36
N SER A 168 -29.98 -2.47 -6.02
CA SER A 168 -30.72 -3.08 -4.90
C SER A 168 -30.13 -2.75 -3.54
N TRP A 169 -28.90 -2.24 -3.49
CA TRP A 169 -28.19 -1.97 -2.23
C TRP A 169 -28.55 -0.57 -1.71
N GLN A 170 -29.65 -0.47 -0.96
CA GLN A 170 -30.21 0.80 -0.51
C GLN A 170 -30.03 1.06 0.99
N SER A 171 -29.64 0.04 1.75
CA SER A 171 -29.51 0.14 3.20
C SER A 171 -28.47 -0.87 3.71
N PRO A 172 -27.95 -0.67 4.94
CA PRO A 172 -27.02 -1.63 5.51
C PRO A 172 -27.64 -3.01 5.64
N ALA A 173 -26.83 -4.05 5.41
CA ALA A 173 -27.28 -5.44 5.56
C ALA A 173 -27.67 -5.75 7.02
N VAL A 174 -26.92 -5.17 7.99
CA VAL A 174 -27.17 -5.34 9.42
C VAL A 174 -27.12 -3.96 10.06
N PRO A 175 -28.30 -3.35 10.34
CA PRO A 175 -28.32 -1.96 10.86
C PRO A 175 -27.72 -1.80 12.25
N SER A 176 -27.74 -2.85 13.08
CA SER A 176 -27.19 -2.81 14.44
C SER A 176 -26.64 -4.17 14.81
N MET A 177 -25.49 -4.19 15.48
CA MET A 177 -24.84 -5.43 15.92
C MET A 177 -24.03 -5.17 17.19
N SER A 178 -24.05 -6.15 18.09
CA SER A 178 -23.26 -6.10 19.33
C SER A 178 -22.01 -6.99 19.18
N PHE A 179 -20.91 -6.44 19.64
CA PHE A 179 -19.58 -7.09 19.63
C PHE A 179 -19.07 -7.19 21.06
N SER A 180 -18.31 -8.24 21.35
CA SER A 180 -17.55 -8.29 22.59
C SER A 180 -16.41 -7.27 22.53
N ALA A 181 -16.20 -6.51 23.60
CA ALA A 181 -15.10 -5.54 23.67
C ALA A 181 -13.75 -6.21 23.40
N SER A 182 -13.57 -7.44 23.86
CA SER A 182 -12.33 -8.20 23.67
C SER A 182 -12.00 -8.48 22.21
N GLN A 183 -13.00 -8.49 21.30
CA GLN A 183 -12.77 -8.68 19.87
C GLN A 183 -11.94 -7.52 19.29
N PHE A 184 -12.05 -6.32 19.87
CA PHE A 184 -11.33 -5.14 19.41
C PHE A 184 -9.83 -5.16 19.77
N ARG A 185 -9.38 -6.21 20.50
CA ARG A 185 -7.96 -6.49 20.71
C ARG A 185 -7.19 -6.51 19.38
N ALA A 186 -7.86 -6.88 18.29
CA ALA A 186 -7.26 -6.87 16.95
C ALA A 186 -6.60 -5.52 16.60
N PHE A 187 -7.08 -4.41 17.18
CA PHE A 187 -6.53 -3.08 16.92
C PHE A 187 -5.34 -2.72 17.81
N LEU A 188 -5.04 -3.50 18.86
CA LEU A 188 -3.92 -3.15 19.75
C LEU A 188 -2.58 -3.27 19.01
N PRO A 189 -1.62 -2.40 19.33
CA PRO A 189 -0.31 -2.46 18.71
C PRO A 189 0.46 -3.73 19.11
N PRO A 190 1.37 -4.19 18.24
CA PRO A 190 2.26 -5.28 18.63
C PRO A 190 3.23 -4.82 19.72
N LYS A 191 3.89 -5.79 20.37
CA LYS A 191 4.74 -5.55 21.55
C LYS A 191 5.86 -4.53 21.32
N ASN A 192 6.35 -4.44 20.08
CA ASN A 192 7.43 -3.50 19.73
C ASN A 192 6.93 -2.12 19.30
N LYS A 193 5.63 -1.88 19.35
CA LYS A 193 5.00 -0.61 19.01
C LYS A 193 4.11 -0.18 20.18
N GLY A 194 4.31 0.97 20.73
CA GLY A 194 3.50 1.41 21.87
C GLY A 194 3.56 2.89 22.12
N GLU A 195 4.36 3.60 21.32
CA GLU A 195 4.51 5.04 21.47
C GLU A 195 3.56 5.80 20.55
N VAL A 196 3.17 6.97 20.98
CA VAL A 196 2.31 7.86 20.18
C VAL A 196 3.02 8.15 18.85
N GLY A 197 2.30 7.98 17.76
CA GLY A 197 2.82 8.13 16.42
C GLY A 197 3.28 6.82 15.75
N ASP A 198 3.41 5.75 16.53
CA ASP A 198 3.75 4.43 15.96
C ASP A 198 2.65 3.96 15.00
N THR A 199 3.06 3.41 13.86
CA THR A 199 2.15 2.79 12.89
C THR A 199 2.47 1.31 12.74
N TRP A 200 1.44 0.53 12.44
CA TRP A 200 1.60 -0.90 12.17
C TRP A 200 0.47 -1.40 11.27
N TRP A 201 0.73 -2.52 10.59
CA TRP A 201 -0.29 -3.21 9.82
C TRP A 201 -1.09 -4.12 10.76
N VAL A 202 -2.36 -3.83 10.92
CA VAL A 202 -3.31 -4.72 11.62
C VAL A 202 -3.59 -5.93 10.73
N ILE A 203 -3.87 -5.67 9.46
CA ILE A 203 -3.99 -6.69 8.41
C ILE A 203 -3.01 -6.29 7.32
N GLN A 204 -2.02 -7.13 7.09
CA GLN A 204 -0.96 -6.86 6.13
C GLN A 204 -1.52 -6.80 4.71
N SER A 205 -1.06 -5.83 3.94
CA SER A 205 -1.35 -5.80 2.51
C SER A 205 -0.69 -7.01 1.84
N GLU A 206 -1.43 -7.66 0.97
CA GLU A 206 -0.94 -8.82 0.23
C GLU A 206 -1.14 -8.58 -1.27
N LEU A 207 -0.33 -9.24 -2.07
CA LEU A 207 -0.53 -9.27 -3.50
C LEU A 207 -1.72 -10.17 -3.80
N ASN A 208 -2.77 -9.56 -4.32
CA ASN A 208 -4.01 -10.28 -4.60
C ASN A 208 -4.29 -10.43 -6.09
N ILE A 209 -3.24 -10.35 -6.91
CA ILE A 209 -3.39 -10.43 -8.36
C ILE A 209 -4.09 -11.73 -8.79
N PHE A 210 -3.89 -12.80 -8.02
CA PHE A 210 -4.50 -14.09 -8.34
C PHE A 210 -5.93 -14.23 -7.82
N THR A 211 -6.31 -13.49 -6.79
CA THR A 211 -7.65 -13.63 -6.21
C THR A 211 -8.74 -13.16 -7.18
N GLY A 212 -8.45 -12.14 -7.97
CA GLY A 212 -9.39 -11.65 -8.98
C GLY A 212 -9.54 -12.56 -10.18
N TYR A 213 -8.56 -13.42 -10.43
CA TYR A 213 -8.56 -14.33 -11.60
C TYR A 213 -9.01 -15.73 -11.27
N LEU A 214 -8.98 -16.14 -10.00
CA LEU A 214 -9.45 -17.46 -9.59
C LEU A 214 -10.99 -17.47 -9.64
N PRO A 215 -11.62 -18.42 -10.30
CA PRO A 215 -13.07 -18.41 -10.50
C PRO A 215 -13.88 -18.33 -9.20
N ASN A 216 -13.47 -19.05 -8.17
CA ASN A 216 -14.18 -19.05 -6.88
C ASN A 216 -14.01 -17.74 -6.10
N ASN A 217 -13.01 -16.93 -6.42
CA ASN A 217 -12.78 -15.66 -5.72
C ASN A 217 -13.44 -14.46 -6.42
N ARG A 218 -14.06 -14.66 -7.57
CA ARG A 218 -14.79 -13.57 -8.23
C ARG A 218 -16.03 -13.14 -7.47
N TYR A 219 -16.66 -14.09 -6.78
CA TYR A 219 -17.91 -13.87 -6.06
C TYR A 219 -17.78 -14.11 -4.57
N HIS A 220 -16.79 -14.89 -4.16
CA HIS A 220 -16.64 -15.34 -2.78
C HIS A 220 -15.23 -15.06 -2.29
N PRO A 221 -15.07 -14.15 -1.32
CA PRO A 221 -13.75 -13.88 -0.76
C PRO A 221 -13.24 -15.07 0.06
N PRO A 222 -11.93 -15.19 0.25
CA PRO A 222 -11.39 -16.18 1.19
C PRO A 222 -11.96 -15.96 2.59
N ALA A 223 -12.12 -17.04 3.34
CA ALA A 223 -12.61 -16.96 4.71
C ALA A 223 -11.65 -16.14 5.58
N PRO A 224 -12.16 -15.22 6.41
CA PRO A 224 -11.28 -14.41 7.27
C PRO A 224 -10.65 -15.23 8.37
N ARG A 225 -9.43 -14.86 8.79
CA ARG A 225 -8.65 -15.53 9.83
C ARG A 225 -8.00 -14.51 10.76
N GLY A 226 -7.87 -14.86 12.03
CA GLY A 226 -7.19 -14.03 13.02
C GLY A 226 -7.83 -12.65 13.13
N LYS A 227 -7.02 -11.61 13.01
CA LYS A 227 -7.47 -10.21 13.10
C LYS A 227 -8.45 -9.82 11.98
N GLU A 228 -8.44 -10.56 10.87
CA GLU A 228 -9.35 -10.33 9.75
C GLU A 228 -10.81 -10.54 10.15
N VAL A 229 -11.09 -11.42 11.11
CA VAL A 229 -12.45 -11.79 11.52
C VAL A 229 -13.22 -10.55 11.99
N LEU A 230 -12.59 -9.72 12.83
CA LEU A 230 -13.26 -8.49 13.31
C LEU A 230 -13.55 -7.53 12.15
N ILE A 231 -12.55 -7.25 11.32
CA ILE A 231 -12.72 -6.30 10.20
C ILE A 231 -13.80 -6.81 9.25
N HIS A 232 -13.79 -8.11 8.95
CA HIS A 232 -14.82 -8.74 8.10
C HIS A 232 -16.21 -8.54 8.71
N SER A 233 -16.36 -8.79 10.02
CA SER A 233 -17.64 -8.65 10.72
C SER A 233 -18.14 -7.21 10.70
N LEU A 234 -17.23 -6.24 10.90
CA LEU A 234 -17.57 -4.82 10.85
C LEU A 234 -18.09 -4.43 9.45
N LEU A 235 -17.36 -4.80 8.40
CA LEU A 235 -17.72 -4.45 7.04
C LEU A 235 -18.97 -5.21 6.58
N SER A 236 -19.21 -6.42 7.10
CA SER A 236 -20.40 -7.22 6.79
C SER A 236 -21.69 -6.51 7.24
N MET A 237 -21.60 -5.56 8.16
CA MET A 237 -22.79 -4.77 8.54
C MET A 237 -23.29 -3.94 7.35
N PHE A 238 -22.41 -3.52 6.44
CA PHE A 238 -22.82 -2.78 5.23
C PHE A 238 -23.33 -3.73 4.14
N HIS A 239 -22.55 -4.77 3.84
CA HIS A 239 -22.89 -5.75 2.80
C HIS A 239 -22.29 -7.10 3.18
N LEU A 240 -22.99 -8.17 2.88
CA LEU A 240 -22.64 -9.51 3.37
C LEU A 240 -21.37 -10.11 2.76
N ARG A 241 -20.83 -9.50 1.72
CA ARG A 241 -19.64 -10.04 1.03
C ARG A 241 -18.51 -9.01 0.94
N PRO A 242 -17.89 -8.65 2.07
CA PRO A 242 -16.71 -7.80 2.02
C PRO A 242 -15.48 -8.62 1.63
N PHE A 243 -14.62 -8.01 0.80
CA PHE A 243 -13.30 -8.51 0.44
C PHE A 243 -12.26 -7.69 1.19
N ILE A 244 -11.77 -8.22 2.30
CA ILE A 244 -10.78 -7.52 3.14
C ILE A 244 -9.36 -7.77 2.67
N LYS A 245 -9.17 -8.78 1.82
CA LYS A 245 -7.95 -9.05 1.06
C LYS A 245 -8.40 -9.17 -0.39
N SER A 246 -8.48 -8.06 -1.07
CA SER A 246 -9.10 -8.00 -2.37
C SER A 246 -8.08 -8.03 -3.51
N ARG A 247 -8.53 -7.70 -4.70
CA ARG A 247 -7.82 -7.95 -5.95
C ARG A 247 -6.55 -7.13 -6.13
N PHE A 248 -6.48 -5.94 -5.55
CA PHE A 248 -5.39 -4.99 -5.80
C PHE A 248 -4.80 -4.46 -4.51
N ALA A 249 -3.48 -4.43 -4.44
CA ALA A 249 -2.75 -3.79 -3.34
C ALA A 249 -2.74 -2.27 -3.54
N PRO A 250 -2.58 -1.48 -2.46
CA PRO A 250 -2.53 -1.92 -1.08
C PRO A 250 -3.92 -2.19 -0.52
N GLN A 251 -4.07 -3.31 0.14
CA GLN A 251 -5.29 -3.71 0.85
C GLN A 251 -4.94 -3.91 2.32
N GLY A 252 -5.94 -4.11 3.14
CA GLY A 252 -5.74 -4.39 4.54
C GLY A 252 -5.98 -3.17 5.42
N THR A 253 -5.37 -3.19 6.60
CA THR A 253 -5.65 -2.20 7.64
C THR A 253 -4.36 -1.74 8.29
N VAL A 254 -4.17 -0.42 8.33
CA VAL A 254 -3.06 0.22 9.03
C VAL A 254 -3.62 1.03 10.19
N ALA A 255 -2.92 1.03 11.31
CA ALA A 255 -3.31 1.77 12.51
C ALA A 255 -2.15 2.63 13.01
N CYS A 256 -2.49 3.67 13.75
CA CYS A 256 -1.53 4.61 14.34
C CYS A 256 -2.03 5.03 15.72
N ILE A 257 -1.16 5.05 16.73
CA ILE A 257 -1.50 5.58 18.04
C ILE A 257 -1.50 7.11 17.95
N ARG A 258 -2.69 7.71 18.07
CA ARG A 258 -2.83 9.18 18.10
C ARG A 258 -2.59 9.73 19.50
N ALA A 259 -3.05 9.01 20.53
CA ALA A 259 -2.92 9.47 21.91
C ALA A 259 -2.85 8.29 22.85
N ALA A 260 -2.21 8.50 23.99
CA ALA A 260 -2.03 7.45 24.99
C ALA A 260 -2.19 8.02 26.40
N SER A 261 -2.74 7.21 27.28
CA SER A 261 -2.78 7.42 28.72
C SER A 261 -2.33 6.12 29.40
N ASP A 262 -2.35 6.11 30.71
CA ASP A 262 -1.97 4.91 31.47
C ASP A 262 -2.91 3.73 31.17
N PHE A 263 -4.17 3.99 30.87
CA PHE A 263 -5.21 2.97 30.72
C PHE A 263 -5.72 2.81 29.30
N TYR A 264 -5.62 3.85 28.45
CA TYR A 264 -6.26 3.91 27.15
C TYR A 264 -5.29 4.27 26.03
N LEU A 265 -5.63 3.78 24.84
CA LEU A 265 -5.02 4.24 23.59
C LEU A 265 -6.12 4.78 22.69
N ASP A 266 -5.87 5.93 22.05
CA ASP A 266 -6.67 6.41 20.93
C ASP A 266 -5.94 6.00 19.66
N ILE A 267 -6.52 5.08 18.92
CA ILE A 267 -5.93 4.48 17.73
C ILE A 267 -6.76 4.93 16.53
N VAL A 268 -6.12 5.60 15.58
CA VAL A 268 -6.73 5.90 14.29
C VAL A 268 -6.32 4.82 13.30
N PHE A 269 -7.20 4.51 12.35
CA PHE A 269 -6.92 3.44 11.39
C PHE A 269 -7.52 3.77 10.03
N ARG A 270 -7.01 3.10 9.02
CA ARG A 270 -7.47 3.18 7.64
C ARG A 270 -7.57 1.77 7.10
N ILE A 271 -8.69 1.48 6.42
CA ILE A 271 -8.97 0.15 5.86
C ILE A 271 -9.19 0.31 4.36
N HIS A 272 -8.56 -0.54 3.58
CA HIS A 272 -8.83 -0.70 2.16
C HIS A 272 -9.49 -2.06 1.94
N ALA A 273 -10.72 -2.03 1.47
CA ALA A 273 -11.53 -3.23 1.24
C ALA A 273 -12.57 -2.94 0.17
N GLU A 274 -13.18 -3.97 -0.36
CA GLU A 274 -14.23 -3.82 -1.37
C GLU A 274 -15.37 -4.78 -1.09
N PHE A 275 -16.47 -4.63 -1.82
CA PHE A 275 -17.66 -5.48 -1.69
C PHE A 275 -17.99 -6.11 -3.03
N GLN A 276 -18.39 -7.37 -2.97
CA GLN A 276 -18.92 -8.10 -4.13
C GLN A 276 -20.44 -7.99 -4.12
N LEU A 277 -21.02 -7.35 -5.14
CA LEU A 277 -22.44 -7.01 -5.13
C LEU A 277 -23.35 -8.00 -5.88
N ASN A 278 -22.82 -8.70 -6.87
CA ASN A 278 -23.65 -9.63 -7.68
C ASN A 278 -23.32 -11.09 -7.35
N ASP A 279 -24.34 -11.94 -7.50
CA ASP A 279 -24.19 -13.39 -7.42
C ASP A 279 -24.29 -14.00 -8.82
N VAL A 280 -23.76 -15.21 -8.96
CA VAL A 280 -23.97 -16.04 -10.14
C VAL A 280 -25.49 -16.24 -10.32
N PRO A 281 -26.06 -16.09 -11.54
CA PRO A 281 -25.41 -16.02 -12.85
C PRO A 281 -25.04 -14.61 -13.35
N ASP A 282 -25.35 -13.58 -12.59
CA ASP A 282 -24.97 -12.21 -12.97
C ASP A 282 -23.45 -12.08 -13.00
N PHE A 283 -22.96 -11.14 -13.79
CA PHE A 283 -21.53 -10.90 -13.91
C PHE A 283 -20.99 -10.29 -12.61
N PRO A 284 -19.75 -10.58 -12.22
CA PRO A 284 -19.20 -10.04 -10.98
C PRO A 284 -19.13 -8.51 -11.01
N PHE A 285 -19.42 -7.92 -9.86
CA PHE A 285 -19.41 -6.46 -9.67
C PHE A 285 -18.70 -6.16 -8.36
N TRP A 286 -17.61 -5.41 -8.43
CA TRP A 286 -16.81 -5.01 -7.27
C TRP A 286 -17.01 -3.53 -7.00
N PHE A 287 -17.37 -3.23 -5.76
CA PHE A 287 -17.63 -1.87 -5.26
C PHE A 287 -16.55 -1.56 -4.23
N THR A 288 -15.72 -0.56 -4.51
CA THR A 288 -14.55 -0.27 -3.69
C THR A 288 -14.60 1.18 -3.20
N PRO A 289 -15.00 1.43 -1.93
CA PRO A 289 -14.78 2.76 -1.36
C PRO A 289 -13.29 3.12 -1.44
N GLY A 290 -13.00 4.37 -1.69
CA GLY A 290 -11.62 4.83 -1.80
C GLY A 290 -10.81 4.49 -0.55
N GLN A 291 -11.45 4.59 0.61
CA GLN A 291 -10.91 4.13 1.89
C GLN A 291 -12.03 4.11 2.93
N PHE A 292 -11.83 3.33 3.98
CA PHE A 292 -12.52 3.52 5.25
C PHE A 292 -11.54 4.16 6.23
N THR A 293 -12.03 5.11 7.00
CA THR A 293 -11.27 5.83 8.01
C THR A 293 -11.98 5.66 9.34
N GLY A 294 -11.23 5.52 10.42
CA GLY A 294 -11.88 5.40 11.71
C GLY A 294 -10.96 5.65 12.88
N ASN A 295 -11.57 5.63 14.06
CA ASN A 295 -10.80 5.65 15.28
C ASN A 295 -11.48 4.82 16.36
N ILE A 296 -10.68 4.28 17.24
CA ILE A 296 -11.12 3.52 18.40
C ILE A 296 -10.34 4.01 19.62
N ILE A 297 -11.07 4.25 20.72
CA ILE A 297 -10.46 4.48 22.03
C ILE A 297 -10.67 3.18 22.81
N LEU A 298 -9.57 2.50 23.11
CA LEU A 298 -9.56 1.13 23.60
C LEU A 298 -8.66 1.06 24.84
N SER A 299 -9.13 0.35 25.88
CA SER A 299 -8.28 0.09 27.03
C SER A 299 -7.10 -0.81 26.62
N ARG A 300 -5.95 -0.62 27.29
CA ARG A 300 -4.73 -1.37 26.95
C ARG A 300 -4.87 -2.88 27.09
N ASP A 301 -5.80 -3.33 27.95
CA ASP A 301 -6.10 -4.74 28.15
C ASP A 301 -7.25 -5.24 27.26
N SER A 302 -7.80 -4.37 26.41
CA SER A 302 -8.92 -4.63 25.50
C SER A 302 -10.24 -5.01 26.20
N SER A 303 -10.35 -4.72 27.50
CA SER A 303 -11.57 -5.03 28.27
C SER A 303 -12.69 -3.99 28.03
N HIS A 304 -12.34 -2.80 27.56
CA HIS A 304 -13.28 -1.68 27.43
C HIS A 304 -13.00 -0.89 26.15
N VAL A 305 -14.07 -0.67 25.37
CA VAL A 305 -14.04 0.24 24.20
C VAL A 305 -14.80 1.51 24.58
N ARG A 306 -14.09 2.63 24.67
CA ARG A 306 -14.68 3.91 25.04
C ARG A 306 -15.41 4.56 23.87
N GLN A 307 -14.90 4.40 22.65
CA GLN A 307 -15.45 5.02 21.46
C GLN A 307 -15.02 4.24 20.22
N PHE A 308 -15.90 4.15 19.24
CA PHE A 308 -15.59 3.55 17.95
C PHE A 308 -16.36 4.27 16.84
N THR A 309 -15.64 4.66 15.81
CA THR A 309 -16.22 5.18 14.56
C THR A 309 -15.43 4.59 13.37
N LEU A 310 -16.17 4.36 12.28
CA LEU A 310 -15.59 3.92 11.01
C LEU A 310 -16.50 4.49 9.92
N TYR A 311 -15.90 5.13 8.91
CA TYR A 311 -16.70 5.76 7.85
C TYR A 311 -15.88 5.88 6.57
N VAL A 312 -16.58 6.03 5.44
CA VAL A 312 -16.00 6.40 4.15
C VAL A 312 -15.99 7.93 4.09
N PRO A 313 -14.84 8.60 3.94
CA PRO A 313 -14.81 10.05 3.80
C PRO A 313 -15.62 10.51 2.58
N ASN A 314 -16.34 11.59 2.74
CA ASN A 314 -17.24 12.14 1.71
C ASN A 314 -16.89 13.58 1.32
N ASP A 315 -15.68 14.00 1.61
CA ASP A 315 -15.17 15.35 1.30
C ASP A 315 -14.71 15.51 -0.15
N ARG A 316 -14.51 14.38 -0.86
CA ARG A 316 -14.18 14.37 -2.30
C ARG A 316 -15.46 14.31 -3.12
N THR A 317 -15.41 14.84 -4.33
CA THR A 317 -16.52 14.78 -5.30
C THR A 317 -16.84 13.34 -5.72
N LEU A 318 -15.83 12.49 -5.79
CA LEU A 318 -15.95 11.07 -6.13
C LEU A 318 -15.11 10.29 -5.12
N ASN A 319 -15.69 9.25 -4.51
CA ASN A 319 -15.02 8.52 -3.44
C ASN A 319 -15.21 6.99 -3.51
N VAL A 320 -15.74 6.50 -4.64
CA VAL A 320 -15.96 5.07 -4.85
C VAL A 320 -15.50 4.68 -6.25
N ASP A 321 -14.84 3.55 -6.34
CA ASP A 321 -14.50 2.86 -7.59
C ASP A 321 -15.43 1.67 -7.77
N MET A 322 -15.85 1.44 -9.00
CA MET A 322 -16.70 0.31 -9.37
C MET A 322 -16.10 -0.38 -10.58
N GLU A 323 -16.02 -1.70 -10.51
CA GLU A 323 -15.58 -2.52 -11.64
C GLU A 323 -16.56 -3.68 -11.82
N TRP A 324 -16.90 -3.97 -13.05
CA TRP A 324 -17.76 -5.12 -13.36
C TRP A 324 -17.40 -5.70 -14.70
N LEU A 325 -17.70 -6.99 -14.85
CA LEU A 325 -17.56 -7.71 -16.10
C LEU A 325 -18.92 -7.83 -16.78
N TYR A 326 -18.92 -7.84 -18.11
CA TYR A 326 -20.10 -8.14 -18.90
C TYR A 326 -19.68 -8.82 -20.21
N GLY A 327 -20.63 -9.50 -20.85
CA GLY A 327 -20.37 -10.24 -22.08
C GLY A 327 -20.18 -11.73 -21.82
N ALA A 328 -19.97 -12.50 -22.87
CA ALA A 328 -19.74 -13.94 -22.76
C ALA A 328 -18.43 -14.24 -22.05
N THR A 329 -18.38 -15.39 -21.37
CA THR A 329 -17.21 -15.80 -20.58
C THR A 329 -15.88 -15.76 -21.34
N GLU A 330 -15.93 -16.04 -22.63
CA GLU A 330 -14.74 -16.05 -23.50
C GLU A 330 -14.33 -14.66 -23.97
N ASN A 331 -15.27 -13.71 -23.94
CA ASN A 331 -15.07 -12.33 -24.38
C ASN A 331 -15.62 -11.33 -23.35
N SER A 332 -15.39 -11.60 -22.07
CA SER A 332 -15.87 -10.70 -21.03
C SER A 332 -15.08 -9.38 -21.05
N ASN A 333 -15.81 -8.30 -21.03
CA ASN A 333 -15.25 -6.94 -21.01
C ASN A 333 -15.31 -6.40 -19.58
N MET A 334 -14.25 -5.71 -19.18
CA MET A 334 -14.17 -5.03 -17.89
C MET A 334 -14.60 -3.58 -18.07
N GLU A 335 -15.57 -3.15 -17.29
CA GLU A 335 -15.94 -1.75 -17.19
C GLU A 335 -15.48 -1.21 -15.84
N VAL A 336 -15.01 0.03 -15.84
CA VAL A 336 -14.54 0.73 -14.65
C VAL A 336 -15.27 2.06 -14.60
N ASP A 337 -15.84 2.39 -13.45
CA ASP A 337 -16.51 3.66 -13.26
C ASP A 337 -16.19 4.19 -11.85
N ILE A 338 -16.41 5.48 -11.65
CA ILE A 338 -16.24 6.13 -10.35
C ILE A 338 -17.53 6.89 -10.05
N GLY A 339 -17.79 7.08 -8.75
CA GLY A 339 -19.01 7.75 -8.32
C GLY A 339 -18.89 8.31 -6.92
N TYR A 340 -20.00 8.89 -6.44
CA TYR A 340 -20.06 9.54 -5.12
C TYR A 340 -21.01 8.82 -4.19
N LEU A 341 -20.48 8.45 -3.02
CA LEU A 341 -21.21 7.80 -1.93
C LEU A 341 -21.34 8.82 -0.78
N PRO A 342 -22.56 9.30 -0.48
CA PRO A 342 -22.73 10.36 0.53
C PRO A 342 -22.43 9.91 1.96
N GLN A 343 -22.75 8.65 2.31
CA GLN A 343 -22.62 8.19 3.69
C GLN A 343 -22.49 6.67 3.74
N MET A 344 -21.45 6.21 4.44
CA MET A 344 -21.30 4.80 4.84
C MET A 344 -20.48 4.83 6.13
N GLU A 345 -21.13 4.55 7.26
CA GLU A 345 -20.49 4.70 8.57
C GLU A 345 -21.00 3.70 9.59
N LEU A 346 -20.11 3.29 10.48
CA LEU A 346 -20.42 2.57 11.72
C LEU A 346 -20.06 3.47 12.89
N GLN A 347 -20.91 3.51 13.88
CA GLN A 347 -20.69 4.31 15.08
C GLN A 347 -21.17 3.55 16.30
N ALA A 348 -20.38 3.57 17.37
CA ALA A 348 -20.81 3.04 18.65
C ALA A 348 -21.89 3.96 19.24
N ALA A 349 -22.96 3.35 19.71
CA ALA A 349 -24.06 4.08 20.37
C ALA A 349 -23.57 4.75 21.67
N GLY A 350 -22.57 4.16 22.30
CA GLY A 350 -21.91 4.65 23.51
C GLY A 350 -20.73 3.75 23.83
N PRO A 351 -20.06 3.95 24.97
CA PRO A 351 -18.99 3.05 25.39
C PRO A 351 -19.49 1.61 25.61
N SER A 352 -18.59 0.64 25.56
CA SER A 352 -18.94 -0.74 25.89
C SER A 352 -19.37 -0.83 27.36
N THR A 353 -20.31 -1.72 27.64
CA THR A 353 -20.89 -1.87 28.99
C THR A 353 -20.92 -3.34 29.38
N PRO A 354 -20.81 -3.65 30.68
CA PRO A 354 -20.99 -5.02 31.16
C PRO A 354 -22.39 -5.54 30.86
N SER A 355 -22.49 -6.80 30.47
CA SER A 355 -23.80 -7.46 30.29
C SER A 355 -24.43 -7.78 31.64
N PHE A 356 -23.58 -8.02 32.63
CA PHE A 356 -24.01 -8.41 33.97
C PHE A 356 -23.30 -7.53 35.00
N ILE A 357 -24.05 -7.14 36.03
CA ILE A 357 -23.52 -6.39 37.16
C ILE A 357 -23.90 -7.20 38.40
N GLN A 358 -23.00 -7.30 39.37
CA GLN A 358 -23.31 -7.88 40.67
C GLN A 358 -23.69 -6.77 41.64
N ASP A 359 -24.80 -6.97 42.36
CA ASP A 359 -25.17 -6.08 43.44
C ASP A 359 -24.31 -6.31 44.70
N GLU A 360 -24.53 -5.56 45.77
CA GLU A 360 -23.77 -5.65 47.00
C GLU A 360 -23.89 -7.03 47.66
N GLU A 361 -24.96 -7.75 47.35
CA GLU A 361 -25.26 -9.08 47.87
C GLU A 361 -24.72 -10.23 46.96
N GLY A 362 -24.10 -9.85 45.81
CA GLY A 362 -23.53 -10.83 44.90
C GLY A 362 -24.51 -11.35 43.86
N ASN A 363 -25.73 -10.84 43.81
CA ASN A 363 -26.73 -11.26 42.82
C ASN A 363 -26.41 -10.62 41.46
N ILE A 364 -26.61 -11.40 40.38
CA ILE A 364 -26.35 -10.94 39.04
C ILE A 364 -27.56 -10.15 38.53
N ILE A 365 -27.32 -8.90 38.10
CA ILE A 365 -28.33 -8.03 37.50
C ILE A 365 -27.97 -7.86 36.03
N ASP A 366 -28.95 -8.14 35.14
CA ASP A 366 -28.75 -7.91 33.71
C ASP A 366 -28.80 -6.42 33.44
N SER A 367 -27.70 -5.83 33.01
CA SER A 367 -27.59 -4.39 32.72
C SER A 367 -28.44 -3.95 31.51
N ARG A 368 -28.81 -4.91 30.64
CA ARG A 368 -29.63 -4.62 29.46
C ARG A 368 -31.10 -4.54 29.76
N GLY A 369 -31.48 -4.84 30.99
CA GLY A 369 -32.78 -4.49 31.52
C GLY A 369 -33.95 -5.39 31.11
N GLY A 370 -34.78 -5.76 32.02
CA GLY A 370 -36.07 -6.36 31.84
C GLY A 370 -36.90 -5.98 33.03
N GLY A 371 -37.31 -4.71 33.10
CA GLY A 371 -38.21 -4.27 34.16
C GLY A 371 -37.82 -3.00 34.79
N SER A 372 -37.47 -2.46 35.64
CA SER A 372 -37.22 -1.14 36.21
C SER A 372 -36.15 -0.35 35.43
N ASP A 373 -35.92 0.87 35.81
CA ASP A 373 -35.09 1.87 35.12
C ASP A 373 -33.75 1.30 34.64
N PRO A 374 -33.34 1.58 33.38
CA PRO A 374 -32.06 1.08 32.87
C PRO A 374 -30.90 1.66 33.68
N ILE A 375 -29.88 0.83 33.89
CA ILE A 375 -28.65 1.23 34.59
C ILE A 375 -27.90 2.22 33.72
N GLN A 376 -27.58 3.39 34.26
CA GLN A 376 -26.81 4.40 33.58
C GLN A 376 -25.35 4.33 34.03
N PHE A 377 -24.44 4.12 33.06
CA PHE A 377 -23.02 4.10 33.32
C PHE A 377 -22.46 5.52 33.10
N VAL A 378 -21.67 6.00 34.05
CA VAL A 378 -21.01 7.30 33.97
C VAL A 378 -19.52 7.05 33.74
N PHE A 379 -18.98 7.67 32.69
CA PHE A 379 -17.58 7.52 32.32
C PHE A 379 -16.85 8.83 32.50
N GLU A 380 -15.71 8.79 33.20
CA GLU A 380 -14.86 9.97 33.40
C GLU A 380 -14.13 10.31 32.09
N ASP A 381 -13.85 11.59 31.90
CA ASP A 381 -13.06 12.07 30.77
C ASP A 381 -11.65 11.49 30.82
N ILE A 382 -11.11 11.12 29.66
CA ILE A 382 -9.77 10.58 29.55
C ILE A 382 -8.77 11.74 29.41
N HIS A 383 -7.75 11.75 30.27
CA HIS A 383 -6.66 12.72 30.21
C HIS A 383 -5.46 12.08 29.51
N TRP A 384 -5.20 12.54 28.30
CA TRP A 384 -4.11 12.01 27.48
C TRP A 384 -2.77 12.52 28.00
N THR A 385 -1.83 11.62 28.27
CA THR A 385 -0.48 11.97 28.70
C THR A 385 0.42 12.33 27.53
N SER A 386 0.12 11.81 26.34
CA SER A 386 0.87 12.07 25.11
C SER A 386 -0.10 11.99 23.93
N GLU A 387 0.05 12.91 22.98
CA GLU A 387 -0.82 12.90 21.79
C GLU A 387 -0.20 13.63 20.61
N ILE A 388 -0.62 13.26 19.42
CA ILE A 388 -0.38 13.98 18.16
C ILE A 388 -1.74 14.40 17.59
N SER A 389 -1.72 15.31 16.62
CA SER A 389 -2.96 15.74 15.96
C SER A 389 -3.54 14.62 15.11
N ARG A 390 -4.85 14.68 14.85
CA ARG A 390 -5.52 13.73 13.95
C ARG A 390 -4.95 13.82 12.55
N GLU A 391 -4.59 15.02 12.10
CA GLU A 391 -3.99 15.27 10.79
C GLU A 391 -2.62 14.59 10.66
N GLU A 392 -1.81 14.67 11.70
CA GLU A 392 -0.50 14.01 11.71
C GLU A 392 -0.64 12.49 11.71
N ALA A 393 -1.58 11.95 12.50
CA ALA A 393 -1.84 10.51 12.51
C ALA A 393 -2.34 10.03 11.14
N ALA A 394 -3.25 10.78 10.51
CA ALA A 394 -3.77 10.47 9.18
C ALA A 394 -2.65 10.48 8.13
N ARG A 395 -1.74 11.47 8.21
CA ARG A 395 -0.58 11.56 7.33
C ARG A 395 0.30 10.31 7.45
N ARG A 396 0.54 9.85 8.66
CA ARG A 396 1.34 8.64 8.91
C ARG A 396 0.68 7.39 8.32
N LEU A 397 -0.63 7.28 8.45
CA LEU A 397 -1.40 6.19 7.82
C LEU A 397 -1.27 6.24 6.30
N GLU A 398 -1.42 7.43 5.71
CA GLU A 398 -1.34 7.63 4.26
C GLU A 398 0.05 7.24 3.73
N VAL A 399 1.12 7.67 4.39
CA VAL A 399 2.50 7.37 3.97
C VAL A 399 2.76 5.86 4.06
N THR A 400 2.19 5.19 5.06
CA THR A 400 2.34 3.74 5.22
C THR A 400 1.66 2.98 4.08
N PHE A 401 0.44 3.38 3.68
CA PHE A 401 -0.25 2.80 2.54
C PHE A 401 0.42 3.18 1.22
N TYR A 402 0.84 4.44 1.10
CA TYR A 402 1.31 5.03 -0.16
C TYR A 402 2.62 5.78 0.07
N PRO A 403 3.75 5.06 0.02
CA PRO A 403 5.06 5.73 0.21
C PRO A 403 5.35 6.84 -0.80
N PHE A 404 4.68 6.90 -1.95
CA PHE A 404 4.84 8.02 -2.89
C PHE A 404 4.47 9.37 -2.22
N LYS A 405 3.66 9.33 -1.16
CA LYS A 405 3.25 10.53 -0.40
C LYS A 405 4.36 11.10 0.51
N LYS A 406 5.56 10.55 0.45
CA LYS A 406 6.76 11.20 1.02
C LYS A 406 7.04 12.53 0.31
N VAL A 407 6.59 12.68 -0.93
CA VAL A 407 6.47 13.97 -1.61
C VAL A 407 5.07 14.54 -1.33
N SER A 408 4.98 15.82 -1.01
CA SER A 408 3.69 16.47 -0.81
C SER A 408 3.02 16.73 -2.16
N TYR A 409 1.83 16.19 -2.34
CA TYR A 409 0.97 16.45 -3.51
C TYR A 409 -0.10 17.45 -3.08
N LEU A 410 -0.03 18.64 -3.63
CA LEU A 410 -0.94 19.74 -3.27
C LEU A 410 -2.18 19.72 -4.17
N PRO A 411 -3.30 20.29 -3.71
CA PRO A 411 -4.45 20.52 -4.58
C PRO A 411 -4.05 21.35 -5.80
N PHE A 412 -4.73 21.17 -6.92
CA PHE A 412 -4.37 21.74 -8.23
C PHE A 412 -4.06 23.24 -8.16
N SER A 413 -4.98 24.03 -7.64
CA SER A 413 -4.82 25.49 -7.59
C SER A 413 -3.66 25.92 -6.69
N GLU A 414 -3.54 25.26 -5.53
CA GLU A 414 -2.46 25.54 -4.56
C GLU A 414 -1.09 25.19 -5.13
N ALA A 415 -1.01 24.10 -5.91
CA ALA A 415 0.25 23.67 -6.52
C ALA A 415 0.79 24.74 -7.49
N PHE A 416 -0.07 25.33 -8.31
CA PHE A 416 0.33 26.38 -9.27
C PHE A 416 0.75 27.66 -8.53
N GLN A 417 0.03 28.02 -7.47
CA GLN A 417 0.39 29.16 -6.65
C GLN A 417 1.76 28.94 -6.00
N ARG A 418 1.97 27.77 -5.39
CA ARG A 418 3.23 27.43 -4.72
C ARG A 418 4.40 27.40 -5.71
N ALA A 419 4.17 26.85 -6.90
CA ALA A 419 5.18 26.80 -7.96
C ALA A 419 5.61 28.21 -8.37
N GLN A 420 4.67 29.14 -8.46
CA GLN A 420 4.95 30.54 -8.76
C GLN A 420 5.82 31.15 -7.65
N GLU A 421 5.46 30.92 -6.39
CA GLU A 421 6.18 31.45 -5.22
C GLU A 421 7.60 30.90 -5.11
N GLU A 422 7.79 29.61 -5.41
CA GLU A 422 9.07 28.91 -5.29
C GLU A 422 9.91 28.93 -6.56
N SER A 423 9.38 29.49 -7.65
CA SER A 423 10.02 29.50 -8.97
C SER A 423 10.35 28.08 -9.45
N LYS A 424 9.41 27.17 -9.25
CA LYS A 424 9.51 25.75 -9.64
C LYS A 424 8.48 25.44 -10.73
N LEU A 425 8.67 24.32 -11.41
CA LEU A 425 7.68 23.77 -12.34
C LEU A 425 6.65 22.96 -11.56
N VAL A 426 5.51 22.70 -12.18
CA VAL A 426 4.48 21.83 -11.63
C VAL A 426 4.62 20.44 -12.27
N HIS A 427 4.78 19.43 -11.43
CA HIS A 427 4.65 18.02 -11.80
C HIS A 427 3.20 17.66 -11.55
N SER A 428 2.43 17.50 -12.61
CA SER A 428 0.98 17.33 -12.54
C SER A 428 0.60 15.97 -13.12
N ILE A 429 -0.16 15.19 -12.35
CA ILE A 429 -0.67 13.90 -12.82
C ILE A 429 -2.20 14.03 -12.93
N LEU A 430 -2.73 13.81 -14.12
CA LEU A 430 -4.16 13.87 -14.38
C LEU A 430 -4.66 12.45 -14.60
N LEU A 431 -5.66 12.03 -13.77
CA LEU A 431 -6.09 10.65 -13.73
C LEU A 431 -7.61 10.53 -13.83
N TRP A 432 -8.03 9.39 -14.34
CA TRP A 432 -9.45 9.00 -14.32
C TRP A 432 -9.91 8.76 -12.87
N GLY A 433 -9.20 7.90 -12.13
CA GLY A 433 -9.47 7.57 -10.73
C GLY A 433 -8.33 8.00 -9.81
N ALA A 434 -8.62 8.20 -8.53
CA ALA A 434 -7.69 8.82 -7.56
C ALA A 434 -6.40 8.03 -7.41
N LEU A 435 -5.28 8.74 -7.38
CA LEU A 435 -3.96 8.12 -7.25
C LEU A 435 -3.79 7.41 -5.90
N ASP A 436 -4.44 7.90 -4.86
CA ASP A 436 -4.32 7.40 -3.49
C ASP A 436 -5.51 6.54 -3.03
N ASP A 437 -6.16 5.88 -3.99
CA ASP A 437 -7.17 4.88 -3.67
C ASP A 437 -7.18 3.78 -4.75
N GLN A 438 -8.18 2.93 -4.75
CA GLN A 438 -8.25 1.79 -5.64
C GLN A 438 -8.81 2.12 -7.04
N SER A 439 -9.32 3.33 -7.25
CA SER A 439 -9.90 3.73 -8.54
C SER A 439 -8.86 4.04 -9.61
N CYS A 440 -7.61 4.06 -9.25
CA CYS A 440 -6.52 4.34 -10.19
C CYS A 440 -6.30 3.16 -11.15
N UNK A 441 -6.31 3.32 -12.33
CA UNK A 441 -6.10 2.36 -13.31
C UNK A 441 -4.84 1.65 -13.13
N GLY A 442 -4.79 0.61 -13.80
CA GLY A 442 -3.62 -0.27 -13.73
C GLY A 442 -2.28 0.43 -13.90
N SER A 443 -2.16 1.22 -14.91
CA SER A 443 -0.90 1.95 -15.15
C SER A 443 -0.59 2.96 -14.04
N GLY A 444 -1.62 3.61 -13.50
CA GLY A 444 -1.45 4.52 -12.36
C GLY A 444 -1.03 3.78 -11.11
N ARG A 445 -1.62 2.60 -10.86
CA ARG A 445 -1.21 1.73 -9.74
C ARG A 445 0.26 1.34 -9.87
N THR A 446 0.67 0.95 -11.07
CA THR A 446 2.08 0.60 -11.33
C THR A 446 2.99 1.77 -11.03
N LEU A 447 2.65 2.97 -11.54
CA LEU A 447 3.46 4.18 -11.31
C LEU A 447 3.61 4.49 -9.82
N ARG A 448 2.50 4.48 -9.06
CA ARG A 448 2.56 4.86 -7.64
C ARG A 448 3.35 3.86 -6.80
N GLU A 449 3.37 2.59 -7.20
CA GLU A 449 4.00 1.52 -6.45
C GLU A 449 5.44 1.22 -6.90
N THR A 450 5.92 1.88 -7.95
CA THR A 450 7.29 1.75 -8.44
C THR A 450 7.99 3.10 -8.52
N VAL A 451 7.67 3.83 -9.59
CA VAL A 451 8.36 5.07 -9.99
C VAL A 451 8.20 6.17 -8.93
N LEU A 452 6.95 6.42 -8.52
CA LEU A 452 6.64 7.59 -7.69
C LEU A 452 7.11 7.42 -6.24
N GLU A 453 7.46 6.21 -5.82
CA GLU A 453 8.03 5.99 -4.48
C GLU A 453 9.54 5.72 -4.50
N SER A 454 10.17 5.72 -5.69
CA SER A 454 11.62 5.48 -5.79
C SER A 454 12.40 6.70 -5.27
N SER A 455 13.48 6.44 -4.54
CA SER A 455 14.25 7.50 -3.88
C SER A 455 14.79 8.57 -4.84
N PRO A 456 15.35 8.23 -6.02
CA PRO A 456 15.83 9.26 -6.94
C PRO A 456 14.72 10.15 -7.50
N VAL A 457 13.54 9.58 -7.77
CA VAL A 457 12.39 10.36 -8.25
C VAL A 457 11.88 11.29 -7.14
N LEU A 458 11.75 10.77 -5.91
CA LEU A 458 11.34 11.57 -4.74
C LEU A 458 12.28 12.76 -4.56
N ALA A 459 13.59 12.54 -4.67
CA ALA A 459 14.59 13.61 -4.52
C ALA A 459 14.44 14.69 -5.60
N LEU A 460 14.29 14.28 -6.85
CA LEU A 460 14.14 15.23 -7.98
C LEU A 460 12.83 16.02 -7.88
N LEU A 461 11.73 15.34 -7.50
CA LEU A 461 10.44 16.02 -7.32
C LEU A 461 10.51 17.06 -6.22
N ASN A 462 11.11 16.73 -5.08
CA ASN A 462 11.27 17.68 -3.96
C ASN A 462 12.15 18.87 -4.33
N GLN A 463 13.22 18.62 -5.10
CA GLN A 463 14.18 19.67 -5.46
C GLN A 463 13.63 20.65 -6.49
N SER A 464 13.00 20.17 -7.54
CA SER A 464 12.77 20.96 -8.76
C SER A 464 11.29 21.19 -9.10
N PHE A 465 10.38 20.55 -8.41
CA PHE A 465 8.96 20.57 -8.77
C PHE A 465 8.07 20.83 -7.55
N VAL A 466 6.89 21.33 -7.81
CA VAL A 466 5.74 21.24 -6.93
C VAL A 466 4.82 20.20 -7.55
N SER A 467 4.45 19.17 -6.77
CA SER A 467 3.67 18.05 -7.30
C SER A 467 2.17 18.20 -6.99
N SER A 468 1.35 17.75 -7.93
CA SER A 468 -0.11 17.72 -7.80
C SER A 468 -0.64 16.52 -8.57
N TRP A 469 -1.77 15.96 -8.11
CA TRP A 469 -2.56 15.07 -8.95
C TRP A 469 -4.02 15.50 -8.85
N SER A 470 -4.77 15.25 -9.90
CA SER A 470 -6.18 15.67 -9.99
C SER A 470 -6.99 14.64 -10.77
N LEU A 471 -8.25 14.52 -10.41
CA LEU A 471 -9.19 13.75 -11.22
C LEU A 471 -9.59 14.54 -12.46
N VAL A 472 -9.81 13.84 -13.57
CA VAL A 472 -10.36 14.45 -14.79
C VAL A 472 -11.67 15.18 -14.45
N LYS A 473 -12.53 14.54 -13.68
CA LYS A 473 -13.82 15.14 -13.27
C LYS A 473 -13.63 16.45 -12.51
N GLU A 474 -12.63 16.53 -11.62
CA GLU A 474 -12.34 17.78 -10.89
C GLU A 474 -11.96 18.92 -11.85
N LEU A 475 -11.12 18.62 -12.84
CA LEU A 475 -10.70 19.64 -13.81
C LEU A 475 -11.83 20.01 -14.79
N GLU A 476 -12.70 19.07 -15.13
CA GLU A 476 -13.90 19.38 -15.92
C GLU A 476 -14.81 20.37 -15.17
N ASP A 477 -14.99 20.17 -13.88
CA ASP A 477 -15.78 21.08 -13.03
C ASP A 477 -15.10 22.44 -12.91
N MET A 478 -13.76 22.49 -12.76
CA MET A 478 -13.00 23.75 -12.75
C MET A 478 -13.10 24.47 -14.09
N GLN A 479 -13.01 23.77 -15.20
CA GLN A 479 -13.12 24.34 -16.55
C GLN A 479 -14.50 25.00 -16.74
N ALA A 480 -15.54 24.35 -16.22
CA ALA A 480 -16.92 24.84 -16.32
C ALA A 480 -17.19 26.04 -15.42
N ASN A 481 -16.36 26.27 -14.41
CA ASN A 481 -16.55 27.36 -13.44
C ASN A 481 -16.08 28.68 -14.01
N LYS A 482 -17.01 29.50 -14.45
CA LYS A 482 -16.73 30.80 -15.07
C LYS A 482 -16.33 31.91 -14.07
N GLN A 483 -16.48 31.61 -12.75
CA GLN A 483 -16.13 32.59 -11.71
C GLN A 483 -14.62 32.73 -11.50
N ASN A 484 -13.84 31.70 -11.90
CA ASN A 484 -12.38 31.73 -11.79
C ASN A 484 -11.76 31.43 -13.17
N PRO A 485 -11.60 32.45 -14.03
CA PRO A 485 -11.09 32.21 -15.38
C PRO A 485 -9.65 31.72 -15.44
N VAL A 486 -8.81 32.02 -14.45
CA VAL A 486 -7.42 31.56 -14.42
C VAL A 486 -7.40 30.05 -14.19
N GLU A 487 -8.14 29.56 -13.20
CA GLU A 487 -8.24 28.11 -12.93
C GLU A 487 -8.91 27.37 -14.08
N SER A 488 -9.97 27.96 -14.64
CA SER A 488 -10.67 27.39 -15.80
C SER A 488 -9.72 27.20 -16.98
N GLN A 489 -8.87 28.17 -17.24
CA GLN A 489 -7.86 28.11 -18.32
C GLN A 489 -6.81 27.03 -18.04
N ARG A 490 -6.29 26.97 -16.81
CA ARG A 490 -5.31 25.93 -16.43
C ARG A 490 -5.90 24.53 -16.57
N ALA A 491 -7.13 24.35 -16.10
CA ALA A 491 -7.84 23.08 -16.21
C ALA A 491 -8.04 22.69 -17.69
N ARG A 492 -8.43 23.66 -18.53
CA ARG A 492 -8.63 23.44 -19.97
C ARG A 492 -7.33 22.93 -20.63
N LEU A 493 -6.19 23.59 -20.34
CA LEU A 493 -4.90 23.20 -20.90
C LEU A 493 -4.52 21.77 -20.53
N HIS A 494 -4.80 21.38 -19.28
CA HIS A 494 -4.54 20.01 -18.81
C HIS A 494 -5.46 19.01 -19.53
N LEU A 495 -6.76 19.30 -19.60
CA LEU A 495 -7.75 18.43 -20.25
C LEU A 495 -7.46 18.24 -21.74
N GLU A 496 -6.99 19.28 -22.42
CA GLU A 496 -6.61 19.20 -23.84
C GLU A 496 -5.43 18.26 -24.09
N ASN A 497 -4.58 18.07 -23.08
CA ASN A 497 -3.40 17.21 -23.18
C ASN A 497 -3.61 15.84 -22.52
N TYR A 498 -4.81 15.56 -22.00
CA TYR A 498 -5.11 14.33 -21.29
C TYR A 498 -5.46 13.20 -22.24
N ASN A 499 -4.87 12.03 -21.99
CA ASN A 499 -5.24 10.77 -22.61
C ASN A 499 -5.47 9.72 -21.50
N PHE A 500 -6.58 8.99 -21.63
CA PHE A 500 -6.99 7.97 -20.65
C PHE A 500 -5.91 6.88 -20.53
N PRO A 501 -5.62 6.32 -19.36
CA PRO A 501 -6.24 6.61 -18.06
C PRO A 501 -5.45 7.60 -17.19
N VAL A 502 -4.16 7.82 -17.46
CA VAL A 502 -3.27 8.62 -16.62
C VAL A 502 -2.30 9.36 -17.53
N GLU A 503 -2.25 10.68 -17.39
CA GLU A 503 -1.29 11.51 -18.11
C GLU A 503 -0.39 12.24 -17.11
N MET A 504 0.92 12.04 -17.23
CA MET A 504 1.90 12.78 -16.44
C MET A 504 2.32 14.02 -17.22
N MET A 505 2.36 15.17 -16.54
CA MET A 505 2.61 16.46 -17.20
C MET A 505 3.64 17.27 -16.42
N VAL A 506 4.43 18.05 -17.16
CA VAL A 506 5.29 19.11 -16.62
C VAL A 506 4.73 20.44 -17.13
N ALA A 507 4.40 21.33 -16.19
CA ALA A 507 3.76 22.61 -16.52
C ALA A 507 4.52 23.78 -15.92
N LEU A 508 4.46 24.91 -16.61
CA LEU A 508 4.87 26.21 -16.06
C LEU A 508 3.86 26.67 -15.01
N PRO A 509 4.27 27.56 -14.08
CA PRO A 509 3.33 28.08 -13.08
C PRO A 509 2.07 28.74 -13.65
N ASN A 510 2.14 29.25 -14.89
CA ASN A 510 0.97 29.84 -15.56
C ASN A 510 0.00 28.80 -16.13
N GLY A 511 0.34 27.50 -16.06
CA GLY A 511 -0.50 26.42 -16.53
C GLY A 511 -0.12 25.85 -17.90
N THR A 512 0.83 26.46 -18.60
CA THR A 512 1.29 25.98 -19.90
C THR A 512 1.96 24.60 -19.75
N ILE A 513 1.49 23.59 -20.49
CA ILE A 513 2.07 22.26 -20.49
C ILE A 513 3.29 22.25 -21.42
N VAL A 514 4.47 21.99 -20.89
CA VAL A 514 5.71 21.96 -21.70
C VAL A 514 6.13 20.55 -22.08
N HIS A 515 5.68 19.54 -21.31
CA HIS A 515 6.02 18.14 -21.58
C HIS A 515 4.96 17.25 -20.96
N HIS A 516 4.62 16.14 -21.61
CA HIS A 516 3.66 15.20 -21.05
C HIS A 516 3.84 13.81 -21.67
N ILE A 517 3.38 12.79 -20.97
CA ILE A 517 3.41 11.41 -21.45
C ILE A 517 2.27 10.62 -20.79
N ASN A 518 1.59 9.81 -21.59
CA ASN A 518 0.58 8.88 -21.07
C ASN A 518 1.25 7.72 -20.36
N ALA A 519 0.68 7.29 -19.24
CA ALA A 519 1.26 6.25 -18.40
C ALA A 519 1.39 4.92 -19.14
N ASN A 520 0.41 4.55 -19.97
CA ASN A 520 0.49 3.30 -20.75
C ASN A 520 1.67 3.36 -21.72
N TYR A 521 1.78 4.47 -22.45
CA TYR A 521 2.89 4.67 -23.40
C TYR A 521 4.24 4.68 -22.69
N PHE A 522 4.31 5.34 -21.52
CA PHE A 522 5.52 5.36 -20.68
C PHE A 522 5.96 3.94 -20.30
N LEU A 523 5.03 3.10 -19.86
CA LEU A 523 5.35 1.73 -19.48
C LEU A 523 5.77 0.89 -20.69
N ASP A 524 5.11 1.07 -21.83
CA ASP A 524 5.49 0.41 -23.08
C ASP A 524 6.89 0.85 -23.52
N GLN A 525 7.17 2.15 -23.46
CA GLN A 525 8.48 2.71 -23.83
C GLN A 525 9.58 2.16 -22.95
N THR A 526 9.33 2.02 -21.66
CA THR A 526 10.30 1.43 -20.71
C THR A 526 10.61 -0.01 -21.08
N SER A 527 9.59 -0.80 -21.45
CA SER A 527 9.76 -2.21 -21.84
C SER A 527 10.52 -2.37 -23.17
N MET A 528 10.45 -1.39 -24.05
CA MET A 528 11.02 -1.46 -25.40
C MET A 528 12.45 -0.95 -25.51
N LYS A 529 12.99 -0.29 -24.49
CA LYS A 529 14.32 0.29 -24.55
C LYS A 529 15.41 -0.76 -24.68
N PRO A 530 16.38 -0.54 -25.60
CA PRO A 530 17.52 -1.44 -25.71
C PRO A 530 18.36 -1.40 -24.43
N GLU A 531 19.03 -2.51 -24.17
CA GLU A 531 19.82 -2.77 -22.96
C GLU A 531 20.83 -1.66 -22.60
N GLU A 532 21.38 -0.96 -23.58
CA GLU A 532 22.42 0.03 -23.38
C GLU A 532 21.94 1.31 -22.69
N GLU A 533 20.66 1.64 -22.82
CA GLU A 533 20.11 2.85 -22.21
C GLU A 533 19.48 2.62 -20.84
N ALA A 534 19.19 1.37 -20.50
CA ALA A 534 18.56 1.01 -19.24
C ALA A 534 19.55 0.95 -18.07
N ALA A 535 20.85 1.00 -18.37
CA ALA A 535 21.89 0.78 -17.37
C ALA A 535 22.45 2.11 -16.84
N THR A 536 21.71 2.79 -15.99
CA THR A 536 22.30 3.83 -15.15
C THR A 536 22.85 3.14 -13.90
N PHE A 537 24.17 3.03 -13.83
CA PHE A 537 24.85 2.46 -12.69
C PHE A 537 24.63 3.33 -11.45
N SER A 538 23.97 2.78 -10.47
CA SER A 538 23.92 3.39 -9.14
C SER A 538 25.00 2.74 -8.28
N PHE A 539 25.94 3.53 -7.83
CA PHE A 539 27.02 3.06 -6.96
C PHE A 539 26.54 2.70 -5.54
N SER A 540 25.26 2.91 -5.26
CA SER A 540 24.68 2.68 -3.92
C SER A 540 24.17 1.27 -3.67
N GLY A 541 24.40 0.33 -4.60
CA GLY A 541 24.19 -1.09 -4.36
C GLY A 541 22.77 -1.61 -4.44
N GLY A 542 21.85 -0.86 -5.05
CA GLY A 542 20.48 -1.30 -5.31
C GLY A 542 20.18 -1.30 -6.80
N PHE A 543 19.53 -2.34 -7.27
CA PHE A 543 18.99 -2.37 -8.63
C PHE A 543 17.78 -1.44 -8.68
N GLU A 544 17.80 -0.47 -9.58
CA GLU A 544 16.67 0.43 -9.80
C GLU A 544 15.84 -0.07 -10.98
N ASP A 545 14.54 -0.10 -10.80
CA ASP A 545 13.57 -0.40 -11.87
C ASP A 545 13.89 0.50 -13.07
N PRO A 546 13.97 -0.05 -14.30
CA PRO A 546 14.21 0.77 -15.51
C PRO A 546 13.22 1.91 -15.68
N SER A 547 11.99 1.76 -15.18
CA SER A 547 10.99 2.83 -15.22
C SER A 547 11.41 4.06 -14.42
N THR A 548 12.22 3.88 -13.36
CA THR A 548 12.76 4.99 -12.57
C THR A 548 13.65 5.89 -13.43
N ALA A 549 14.60 5.29 -14.17
CA ALA A 549 15.47 6.05 -15.06
C ALA A 549 14.68 6.76 -16.18
N THR A 550 13.70 6.07 -16.74
CA THR A 550 12.83 6.64 -17.79
C THR A 550 12.05 7.86 -17.26
N TYR A 551 11.54 7.75 -16.03
CA TYR A 551 10.78 8.85 -15.42
C TYR A 551 11.68 10.04 -15.08
N ILE A 552 12.89 9.78 -14.58
CA ILE A 552 13.88 10.85 -14.32
C ILE A 552 14.19 11.59 -15.62
N ASN A 553 14.37 10.85 -16.72
CA ASN A 553 14.60 11.46 -18.04
C ASN A 553 13.41 12.30 -18.48
N PHE A 554 12.19 11.80 -18.28
CA PHE A 554 10.97 12.56 -18.56
C PHE A 554 10.94 13.89 -17.80
N LEU A 555 11.26 13.86 -16.49
CA LEU A 555 11.28 15.07 -15.67
C LEU A 555 12.38 16.04 -16.11
N LYS A 556 13.58 15.54 -16.43
CA LYS A 556 14.69 16.34 -16.89
C LYS A 556 14.40 16.98 -18.26
N GLU A 557 13.79 16.23 -19.18
CA GLU A 557 13.33 16.76 -20.47
C GLU A 557 12.32 17.89 -20.25
N GLY A 558 11.41 17.73 -19.29
CA GLY A 558 10.46 18.77 -18.92
C GLY A 558 11.15 20.04 -18.44
N LEU A 559 12.19 19.90 -17.62
CA LEU A 559 12.98 21.04 -17.15
C LEU A 559 13.67 21.78 -18.33
N GLU A 560 14.24 21.03 -19.28
CA GLU A 560 14.89 21.63 -20.45
C GLU A 560 13.89 22.33 -21.38
N LYS A 561 12.76 21.69 -21.67
CA LYS A 561 11.69 22.28 -22.48
C LYS A 561 11.13 23.55 -21.85
N ALA A 562 11.03 23.59 -20.51
CA ALA A 562 10.61 24.79 -19.79
C ALA A 562 11.60 25.95 -20.00
N LYS A 563 12.91 25.66 -19.92
CA LYS A 563 13.96 26.68 -20.18
C LYS A 563 13.85 27.22 -21.60
N GLU A 564 13.68 26.33 -22.58
CA GLU A 564 13.52 26.72 -23.98
C GLU A 564 12.29 27.62 -24.20
N HIS A 565 11.19 27.28 -23.56
CA HIS A 565 9.94 28.04 -23.65
C HIS A 565 10.09 29.43 -23.05
N LEU A 566 10.79 29.55 -21.91
CA LEU A 566 11.00 30.83 -21.24
C LEU A 566 12.02 31.73 -21.99
N ALA A 567 12.88 31.12 -22.81
CA ALA A 567 13.86 31.86 -23.63
C ALA A 567 13.27 32.45 -24.91
N GLN A 568 12.09 32.00 -25.33
CA GLN A 568 11.32 32.52 -26.47
C GLN A 568 10.46 33.73 -26.05
#